data_4e8869e4f36468af45033c43186e3a1c
#
_entry.id   4e8869e4f36468af45033c43186e3a1c
#
_cell.length_a   1.000
_cell.length_b   1.000
_cell.length_c   1.000
_cell.angle_alpha   90.00
_cell.angle_beta   90.00
_cell.angle_gamma   90.00
#
_symmetry.space_group_name_H-M   'P 1'
#
loop_
_entity.id
_entity.type
_entity.pdbx_description
1 polymer ?
#
loop_
_entity_poly.entity_id
_entity_poly.type
_entity_poly.pdbx_seq_one_letter_code
_entity_poly.pdbx_strand_id
1 'polypeptide(L)'
;MRGKRADTHDLLHQGYNAINTMYAHGKGTSKHADKHSGRGFDGKIYSQETRKDYSRKWEYFCEAMKASGYTVNGHRPRTMEEAAGFMPQYLEDLKTRPGKKPGTTMSAWTIRSYFSAAAKVLGISAKGYQLPERRREDITRSRAPAARDAHFSEARNADLVSFASCTGLRNKKELQQIRGTDLIERPDGSYSIAVTGKGGKYRESVVYGSPEEVRAVVDRMKAAGSALVWPHVHTAADIHAYRAEYASRMYNAIARDPATLPPGERYCCRGEMAGQWFDRAALMEVSKELGHARCNVVVSHYLWRR
;
A
#
# COMPACT_ATOMS: atom_id res chain seq x y z
N MET A 1 20.40 -41.78 19.09
CA MET A 1 19.65 -40.59 18.60
C MET A 1 20.46 -39.36 18.93
N ARG A 2 21.07 -38.69 17.94
CA ARG A 2 21.73 -37.39 18.18
C ARG A 2 20.65 -36.34 18.43
N GLY A 3 20.56 -35.80 19.66
CA GLY A 3 19.72 -34.70 20.00
C GLY A 3 19.97 -33.52 19.04
N LYS A 4 18.91 -32.91 18.50
CA LYS A 4 19.01 -31.65 17.77
C LYS A 4 19.72 -30.66 18.69
N ARG A 5 20.91 -30.19 18.29
CA ARG A 5 21.56 -29.06 18.96
C ARG A 5 20.54 -27.93 19.00
N ALA A 6 20.31 -27.40 20.19
CA ALA A 6 19.51 -26.18 20.35
C ALA A 6 20.14 -25.11 19.45
N ASP A 7 19.28 -24.38 18.73
CA ASP A 7 19.72 -23.31 17.83
C ASP A 7 20.44 -22.26 18.69
N THR A 8 21.78 -22.21 18.59
CA THR A 8 22.64 -21.33 19.40
C THR A 8 22.71 -19.92 18.83
N HIS A 9 21.98 -19.64 17.77
CA HIS A 9 21.90 -18.31 17.20
C HIS A 9 21.18 -17.35 18.13
N ASP A 10 21.63 -16.11 18.19
CA ASP A 10 20.95 -15.07 18.93
C ASP A 10 19.52 -14.86 18.41
N LEU A 11 18.69 -14.23 19.21
CA LEU A 11 17.27 -14.03 18.91
C LEU A 11 17.04 -13.28 17.58
N LEU A 12 17.95 -12.36 17.22
CA LEU A 12 17.90 -11.63 15.97
C LEU A 12 17.99 -12.58 14.77
N HIS A 13 18.94 -13.51 14.80
CA HIS A 13 19.14 -14.53 13.75
C HIS A 13 17.98 -15.53 13.71
N GLN A 14 17.43 -15.93 14.86
CA GLN A 14 16.26 -16.82 14.89
C GLN A 14 15.07 -16.16 14.14
N GLY A 15 14.83 -14.87 14.32
CA GLY A 15 13.79 -14.14 13.60
C GLY A 15 14.09 -14.01 12.11
N TYR A 16 15.34 -13.76 11.72
CA TYR A 16 15.71 -13.76 10.29
C TYR A 16 15.50 -15.13 9.65
N ASN A 17 15.82 -16.21 10.34
CA ASN A 17 15.58 -17.57 9.86
C ASN A 17 14.07 -17.82 9.68
N ALA A 18 13.24 -17.41 10.63
CA ALA A 18 11.78 -17.50 10.51
C ALA A 18 11.25 -16.69 9.32
N ILE A 19 11.72 -15.44 9.12
CA ILE A 19 11.34 -14.58 8.00
C ILE A 19 11.77 -15.20 6.66
N ASN A 20 12.99 -15.74 6.58
CA ASN A 20 13.51 -16.38 5.37
C ASN A 20 12.72 -17.65 5.02
N THR A 21 12.37 -18.46 6.01
CA THR A 21 11.52 -19.65 5.83
C THR A 21 10.14 -19.25 5.32
N MET A 22 9.49 -18.24 5.94
CA MET A 22 8.20 -17.72 5.45
C MET A 22 8.30 -17.18 4.01
N TYR A 23 9.42 -16.55 3.66
CA TYR A 23 9.65 -16.04 2.31
C TYR A 23 9.90 -17.17 1.31
N ALA A 24 10.65 -18.18 1.66
CA ALA A 24 10.88 -19.36 0.81
C ALA A 24 9.55 -20.07 0.46
N HIS A 25 8.65 -20.17 1.44
CA HIS A 25 7.30 -20.76 1.24
C HIS A 25 6.36 -19.89 0.41
N GLY A 26 6.55 -18.57 0.36
CA GLY A 26 5.66 -17.65 -0.33
C GLY A 26 6.20 -17.10 -1.66
N LYS A 27 7.52 -17.16 -1.88
CA LYS A 27 8.17 -16.65 -3.10
C LYS A 27 7.63 -17.36 -4.34
N GLY A 28 7.24 -16.56 -5.34
CA GLY A 28 6.72 -17.09 -6.61
C GLY A 28 5.28 -17.59 -6.54
N THR A 29 4.61 -17.53 -5.38
CA THR A 29 3.21 -17.91 -5.22
C THR A 29 2.30 -16.70 -5.08
N SER A 30 0.98 -16.89 -5.15
CA SER A 30 -0.01 -15.82 -5.03
C SER A 30 -0.74 -15.90 -3.71
N LYS A 31 -0.63 -14.84 -2.88
CA LYS A 31 -1.41 -14.74 -1.65
C LYS A 31 -2.92 -14.87 -1.87
N HIS A 32 -3.41 -14.36 -3.01
CA HIS A 32 -4.82 -14.47 -3.36
C HIS A 32 -5.21 -15.92 -3.64
N ALA A 33 -4.41 -16.62 -4.43
CA ALA A 33 -4.65 -18.03 -4.74
C ALA A 33 -4.60 -18.90 -3.48
N ASP A 34 -3.60 -18.71 -2.62
CA ASP A 34 -3.47 -19.44 -1.37
C ASP A 34 -4.67 -19.23 -0.43
N LYS A 35 -5.15 -17.97 -0.34
CA LYS A 35 -6.33 -17.64 0.47
C LYS A 35 -7.61 -18.32 -0.03
N HIS A 36 -7.79 -18.44 -1.35
CA HIS A 36 -9.01 -19.00 -1.94
C HIS A 36 -8.94 -20.53 -2.16
N SER A 37 -7.75 -21.10 -2.17
CA SER A 37 -7.57 -22.57 -2.35
C SER A 37 -7.55 -23.37 -1.04
N GLY A 38 -7.74 -22.73 0.10
CA GLY A 38 -7.66 -23.39 1.40
C GLY A 38 -6.25 -23.82 1.83
N ARG A 39 -5.22 -23.53 1.02
CA ARG A 39 -3.82 -23.93 1.31
C ARG A 39 -3.15 -23.15 2.45
N GLY A 40 -3.87 -22.24 3.09
CA GLY A 40 -3.33 -21.37 4.14
C GLY A 40 -2.34 -20.33 3.61
N PHE A 41 -2.35 -19.13 4.17
CA PHE A 41 -1.46 -18.04 3.77
C PHE A 41 -0.70 -17.41 4.95
N ASP A 42 -1.02 -17.83 6.18
CA ASP A 42 -0.52 -17.15 7.39
C ASP A 42 0.99 -17.33 7.60
N GLY A 43 1.54 -18.48 7.33
CA GLY A 43 2.97 -18.75 7.44
C GLY A 43 3.83 -18.30 6.25
N LYS A 44 3.37 -17.38 5.38
CA LYS A 44 4.06 -17.04 4.13
C LYS A 44 4.33 -15.55 3.98
N ILE A 45 5.45 -15.22 3.32
CA ILE A 45 5.81 -13.88 2.84
C ILE A 45 5.98 -13.94 1.33
N TYR A 46 5.21 -13.16 0.58
CA TYR A 46 5.05 -13.27 -0.88
C TYR A 46 5.93 -12.32 -1.69
N SER A 47 6.60 -11.36 -1.06
CA SER A 47 7.42 -10.39 -1.79
C SER A 47 8.70 -10.06 -1.04
N GLN A 48 9.74 -9.73 -1.80
CA GLN A 48 11.02 -9.29 -1.27
C GLN A 48 10.89 -8.01 -0.42
N GLU A 49 10.01 -7.08 -0.83
CA GLU A 49 9.76 -5.85 -0.06
C GLU A 49 9.14 -6.15 1.31
N THR A 50 8.19 -7.09 1.37
CA THR A 50 7.60 -7.52 2.65
C THR A 50 8.65 -8.22 3.51
N ARG A 51 9.53 -9.03 2.93
CA ARG A 51 10.64 -9.67 3.64
C ARG A 51 11.55 -8.62 4.29
N LYS A 52 12.02 -7.62 3.50
CA LYS A 52 12.86 -6.52 4.00
C LYS A 52 12.16 -5.71 5.09
N ASP A 53 10.88 -5.42 4.91
CA ASP A 53 10.09 -4.67 5.89
C ASP A 53 9.94 -5.43 7.22
N TYR A 54 9.74 -6.76 7.16
CA TYR A 54 9.66 -7.59 8.35
C TYR A 54 11.01 -7.72 9.05
N SER A 55 12.11 -7.86 8.30
CA SER A 55 13.46 -7.88 8.88
C SER A 55 13.74 -6.61 9.69
N ARG A 56 13.50 -5.43 9.10
CA ARG A 56 13.68 -4.15 9.78
C ARG A 56 12.79 -4.01 11.03
N LYS A 57 11.54 -4.49 10.98
CA LYS A 57 10.63 -4.44 12.14
C LYS A 57 11.00 -5.45 13.21
N TRP A 58 11.60 -6.56 12.84
CA TRP A 58 12.15 -7.53 13.76
C TRP A 58 13.39 -7.00 14.49
N GLU A 59 14.31 -6.37 13.76
CA GLU A 59 15.43 -5.64 14.36
C GLU A 59 14.93 -4.65 15.42
N TYR A 60 13.95 -3.84 15.07
CA TYR A 60 13.36 -2.87 15.97
C TYR A 60 12.73 -3.51 17.22
N PHE A 61 12.08 -4.66 17.09
CA PHE A 61 11.55 -5.41 18.22
C PHE A 61 12.67 -5.88 19.16
N CYS A 62 13.74 -6.44 18.61
CA CYS A 62 14.90 -6.90 19.38
C CYS A 62 15.61 -5.73 20.10
N GLU A 63 15.75 -4.59 19.43
CA GLU A 63 16.33 -3.36 20.01
C GLU A 63 15.45 -2.82 21.16
N ALA A 64 14.12 -2.77 20.96
CA ALA A 64 13.18 -2.34 21.99
C ALA A 64 13.25 -3.24 23.24
N MET A 65 13.28 -4.55 23.03
CA MET A 65 13.40 -5.52 24.12
C MET A 65 14.73 -5.39 24.85
N LYS A 66 15.83 -5.18 24.13
CA LYS A 66 17.15 -4.94 24.73
C LYS A 66 17.16 -3.65 25.55
N ALA A 67 16.61 -2.57 25.00
CA ALA A 67 16.56 -1.26 25.65
C ALA A 67 15.69 -1.25 26.92
N SER A 68 14.61 -2.05 26.94
CA SER A 68 13.72 -2.16 28.09
C SER A 68 14.31 -2.96 29.27
N GLY A 69 15.42 -3.67 29.07
CA GLY A 69 15.99 -4.58 30.06
C GLY A 69 15.13 -5.81 30.34
N TYR A 70 14.20 -6.16 29.45
CA TYR A 70 13.32 -7.32 29.62
C TYR A 70 14.11 -8.62 29.85
N THR A 71 13.72 -9.35 30.87
CA THR A 71 14.32 -10.64 31.29
C THR A 71 13.25 -11.69 31.53
N VAL A 72 13.64 -12.94 31.35
CA VAL A 72 12.85 -14.11 31.68
C VAL A 72 13.72 -14.98 32.61
N ASN A 73 13.22 -15.29 33.81
CA ASN A 73 13.97 -16.05 34.83
C ASN A 73 15.39 -15.47 35.09
N GLY A 74 15.51 -14.13 35.11
CA GLY A 74 16.77 -13.44 35.39
C GLY A 74 17.79 -13.38 34.23
N HIS A 75 17.44 -13.86 33.04
CA HIS A 75 18.30 -13.78 31.88
C HIS A 75 17.59 -13.13 30.67
N ARG A 76 18.34 -12.64 29.70
CA ARG A 76 17.77 -12.13 28.44
C ARG A 76 17.09 -13.27 27.68
N PRO A 77 15.97 -13.01 26.99
CA PRO A 77 15.32 -14.01 26.16
C PRO A 77 16.27 -14.63 25.12
N ARG A 78 16.30 -15.95 25.06
CA ARG A 78 17.14 -16.74 24.17
C ARG A 78 16.34 -17.45 23.11
N THR A 79 15.04 -17.59 23.28
CA THR A 79 14.13 -18.27 22.35
C THR A 79 13.01 -17.34 21.90
N MET A 80 12.39 -17.68 20.78
CA MET A 80 11.22 -16.96 20.25
C MET A 80 10.04 -17.02 21.23
N GLU A 81 9.89 -18.12 21.96
CA GLU A 81 8.85 -18.29 22.98
C GLU A 81 9.06 -17.34 24.16
N GLU A 82 10.27 -17.26 24.70
CA GLU A 82 10.63 -16.31 25.76
C GLU A 82 10.44 -14.87 25.29
N ALA A 83 10.82 -14.55 24.06
CA ALA A 83 10.65 -13.22 23.46
C ALA A 83 9.17 -12.83 23.25
N ALA A 84 8.29 -13.81 23.02
CA ALA A 84 6.85 -13.55 22.88
C ALA A 84 6.24 -12.94 24.16
N GLY A 85 6.79 -13.23 25.34
CA GLY A 85 6.39 -12.61 26.60
C GLY A 85 6.60 -11.08 26.65
N PHE A 86 7.48 -10.53 25.83
CA PHE A 86 7.70 -9.09 25.72
C PHE A 86 6.60 -8.34 24.95
N MET A 87 5.76 -9.01 24.20
CA MET A 87 4.77 -8.37 23.31
C MET A 87 3.83 -7.35 24.00
N PRO A 88 3.32 -7.56 25.23
CA PRO A 88 2.52 -6.53 25.91
C PRO A 88 3.32 -5.25 26.14
N GLN A 89 4.54 -5.36 26.67
CA GLN A 89 5.42 -4.23 26.93
C GLN A 89 5.86 -3.54 25.62
N TYR A 90 6.09 -4.32 24.57
CA TYR A 90 6.38 -3.80 23.23
C TYR A 90 5.24 -2.94 22.67
N LEU A 91 3.99 -3.32 22.92
CA LEU A 91 2.84 -2.51 22.51
C LEU A 91 2.84 -1.14 23.20
N GLU A 92 3.11 -1.10 24.50
CA GLU A 92 3.18 0.16 25.24
C GLU A 92 4.38 1.02 24.79
N ASP A 93 5.54 0.41 24.53
CA ASP A 93 6.69 1.07 23.95
C ASP A 93 6.33 1.73 22.60
N LEU A 94 5.66 1.00 21.71
CA LEU A 94 5.23 1.54 20.41
C LEU A 94 4.25 2.71 20.52
N LYS A 95 3.38 2.74 21.55
CA LYS A 95 2.40 3.82 21.78
C LYS A 95 3.08 5.11 22.23
N THR A 96 4.16 5.01 22.96
CA THR A 96 4.86 6.17 23.55
C THR A 96 5.98 6.72 22.66
N ARG A 97 6.44 5.96 21.67
CA ARG A 97 7.56 6.37 20.81
C ARG A 97 7.25 7.57 19.92
N PRO A 98 8.28 8.42 19.71
CA PRO A 98 8.16 9.56 18.79
C PRO A 98 7.76 9.12 17.38
N GLY A 99 6.86 9.87 16.78
CA GLY A 99 6.52 9.77 15.37
C GLY A 99 7.60 10.38 14.47
N LYS A 100 7.34 10.35 13.16
CA LYS A 100 8.25 10.97 12.17
C LYS A 100 8.28 12.50 12.24
N LYS A 101 7.21 13.11 12.71
CA LYS A 101 7.13 14.57 12.89
C LYS A 101 7.45 14.92 14.33
N PRO A 102 8.22 15.98 14.58
CA PRO A 102 8.48 16.46 15.94
C PRO A 102 7.17 16.67 16.73
N GLY A 103 7.15 16.29 17.99
CA GLY A 103 5.99 16.43 18.87
C GLY A 103 4.83 15.44 18.61
N THR A 104 5.01 14.47 17.72
CA THR A 104 4.00 13.43 17.48
C THR A 104 4.45 12.06 17.97
N THR A 105 3.51 11.17 18.27
CA THR A 105 3.75 9.74 18.51
C THR A 105 3.56 8.93 17.23
N MET A 106 3.90 7.63 17.24
CA MET A 106 3.64 6.74 16.13
C MET A 106 2.14 6.63 15.83
N SER A 107 1.77 6.69 14.56
CA SER A 107 0.37 6.52 14.15
C SER A 107 -0.13 5.10 14.42
N ALA A 108 -1.44 4.94 14.63
CA ALA A 108 -2.09 3.64 14.81
C ALA A 108 -1.75 2.64 13.67
N TRP A 109 -1.61 3.14 12.42
CA TRP A 109 -1.14 2.33 11.28
C TRP A 109 0.27 1.79 11.48
N THR A 110 1.18 2.65 11.93
CA THR A 110 2.58 2.28 12.19
C THR A 110 2.65 1.27 13.32
N ILE A 111 2.02 1.56 14.47
CA ILE A 111 1.99 0.67 15.64
C ILE A 111 1.49 -0.73 15.24
N ARG A 112 0.31 -0.80 14.59
CA ARG A 112 -0.24 -2.09 14.15
C ARG A 112 0.67 -2.82 13.17
N SER A 113 1.37 -2.09 12.30
CA SER A 113 2.29 -2.68 11.33
C SER A 113 3.52 -3.31 11.99
N TYR A 114 4.12 -2.61 12.97
CA TYR A 114 5.26 -3.12 13.74
C TYR A 114 4.85 -4.32 14.61
N PHE A 115 3.77 -4.15 15.37
CA PHE A 115 3.25 -5.19 16.23
C PHE A 115 2.87 -6.47 15.49
N SER A 116 2.12 -6.35 14.38
CA SER A 116 1.72 -7.50 13.58
C SER A 116 2.89 -8.20 12.89
N ALA A 117 3.96 -7.47 12.55
CA ALA A 117 5.16 -8.07 12.00
C ALA A 117 5.90 -8.90 13.06
N ALA A 118 6.10 -8.36 14.28
CA ALA A 118 6.72 -9.08 15.38
C ALA A 118 5.90 -10.32 15.76
N ALA A 119 4.58 -10.17 15.93
CA ALA A 119 3.67 -11.29 16.22
C ALA A 119 3.79 -12.41 15.19
N LYS A 120 3.84 -12.06 13.89
CA LYS A 120 3.98 -13.05 12.83
C LYS A 120 5.34 -13.76 12.85
N VAL A 121 6.42 -13.04 13.13
CA VAL A 121 7.76 -13.64 13.25
C VAL A 121 7.83 -14.57 14.44
N LEU A 122 7.23 -14.20 15.55
CA LEU A 122 7.11 -15.03 16.76
C LEU A 122 6.13 -16.20 16.63
N GLY A 123 5.38 -16.28 15.53
CA GLY A 123 4.38 -17.34 15.32
C GLY A 123 3.13 -17.21 16.20
N ILE A 124 2.88 -16.03 16.79
CA ILE A 124 1.73 -15.78 17.68
C ILE A 124 0.64 -14.95 17.00
N SER A 125 -0.58 -15.01 17.55
CA SER A 125 -1.71 -14.22 17.07
C SER A 125 -1.66 -12.80 17.65
N ALA A 126 -1.85 -11.80 16.80
CA ALA A 126 -2.07 -10.43 17.26
C ALA A 126 -3.51 -10.18 17.78
N LYS A 127 -4.40 -11.18 17.66
CA LYS A 127 -5.76 -11.10 18.22
C LYS A 127 -5.66 -11.16 19.75
N GLY A 128 -6.49 -10.39 20.44
CA GLY A 128 -6.48 -10.31 21.91
C GLY A 128 -5.64 -9.16 22.46
N TYR A 129 -4.77 -8.55 21.67
CA TYR A 129 -4.09 -7.32 22.07
C TYR A 129 -4.93 -6.10 21.70
N GLN A 130 -5.04 -5.14 22.62
CA GLN A 130 -5.76 -3.88 22.39
C GLN A 130 -4.93 -2.91 21.56
N LEU A 131 -4.84 -3.18 20.26
CA LEU A 131 -4.13 -2.33 19.32
C LEU A 131 -4.91 -1.03 19.06
N PRO A 132 -4.23 0.13 18.95
CA PRO A 132 -4.89 1.40 18.70
C PRO A 132 -5.77 1.35 17.45
N GLU A 133 -6.94 1.97 17.52
CA GLU A 133 -7.87 2.03 16.40
C GLU A 133 -7.31 2.87 15.26
N ARG A 134 -7.52 2.41 14.03
CA ARG A 134 -7.14 3.17 12.84
C ARG A 134 -8.34 3.98 12.36
N ARG A 135 -8.27 5.29 12.53
CA ARG A 135 -9.29 6.22 12.07
C ARG A 135 -8.83 6.93 10.81
N ARG A 136 -9.71 7.08 9.83
CA ARG A 136 -9.38 7.76 8.57
C ARG A 136 -9.06 9.23 8.74
N GLU A 137 -9.70 9.88 9.71
CA GLU A 137 -9.43 11.25 10.11
C GLU A 137 -7.97 11.49 10.51
N ASP A 138 -7.29 10.46 11.05
CA ASP A 138 -5.87 10.53 11.44
C ASP A 138 -4.91 10.44 10.25
N ILE A 139 -5.40 10.23 9.04
CA ILE A 139 -4.55 10.17 7.84
C ILE A 139 -4.19 11.59 7.41
N THR A 140 -2.96 12.00 7.67
CA THR A 140 -2.45 13.36 7.40
C THR A 140 -1.71 13.51 6.08
N ARG A 141 -1.50 12.43 5.32
CA ARG A 141 -0.73 12.43 4.06
C ARG A 141 -1.55 11.88 2.91
N SER A 142 -1.37 12.43 1.71
CA SER A 142 -1.96 12.01 0.42
C SER A 142 -3.48 12.02 0.34
N ARG A 143 -4.19 12.10 1.46
CA ARG A 143 -5.66 12.02 1.52
C ARG A 143 -6.24 13.04 2.47
N ALA A 144 -5.39 13.84 3.10
CA ALA A 144 -5.82 14.95 3.93
C ALA A 144 -6.06 16.18 3.06
N PRO A 145 -7.06 17.01 3.39
CA PRO A 145 -7.17 18.35 2.83
C PRO A 145 -6.02 19.26 3.32
N ALA A 146 -5.01 18.69 4.01
CA ALA A 146 -3.87 19.42 4.52
C ALA A 146 -3.03 20.01 3.41
N ALA A 147 -2.37 21.13 3.71
CA ALA A 147 -1.41 21.78 2.84
C ALA A 147 -0.41 20.76 2.28
N ARG A 148 -0.25 20.77 0.96
CA ARG A 148 0.75 19.97 0.25
C ARG A 148 2.14 20.41 0.67
N ASP A 149 3.11 19.52 0.45
CA ASP A 149 4.50 19.78 0.81
C ASP A 149 4.98 21.13 0.25
N ALA A 150 5.44 22.03 1.12
CA ALA A 150 5.95 23.35 0.75
C ALA A 150 7.16 23.30 -0.21
N HIS A 151 7.83 22.15 -0.29
CA HIS A 151 8.97 21.93 -1.20
C HIS A 151 8.57 21.53 -2.61
N PHE A 152 7.27 21.37 -2.92
CA PHE A 152 6.78 21.04 -4.24
C PHE A 152 5.75 22.06 -4.71
N SER A 153 6.09 22.80 -5.77
CA SER A 153 5.16 23.72 -6.43
C SER A 153 4.43 23.02 -7.56
N GLU A 154 3.11 22.84 -7.44
CA GLU A 154 2.29 22.29 -8.51
C GLU A 154 2.28 23.17 -9.76
N ALA A 155 2.27 24.49 -9.59
CA ALA A 155 2.32 25.42 -10.71
C ALA A 155 3.59 25.27 -11.55
N ARG A 156 4.75 25.08 -10.91
CA ARG A 156 6.02 24.83 -11.60
C ARG A 156 6.12 23.44 -12.23
N ASN A 157 5.29 22.51 -11.79
CA ASN A 157 5.24 21.13 -12.28
C ASN A 157 3.87 20.80 -12.90
N ALA A 158 3.20 21.78 -13.48
CA ALA A 158 1.84 21.66 -14.00
C ALA A 158 1.70 20.50 -15.00
N ASP A 159 2.70 20.30 -15.86
CA ASP A 159 2.75 19.21 -16.82
C ASP A 159 2.72 17.83 -16.15
N LEU A 160 3.52 17.65 -15.09
CA LEU A 160 3.55 16.40 -14.32
C LEU A 160 2.24 16.16 -13.58
N VAL A 161 1.69 17.22 -12.99
CA VAL A 161 0.42 17.16 -12.25
C VAL A 161 -0.71 16.77 -13.18
N SER A 162 -0.88 17.49 -14.30
CA SER A 162 -1.89 17.20 -15.32
C SER A 162 -1.72 15.78 -15.86
N PHE A 163 -0.52 15.41 -16.30
CA PHE A 163 -0.24 14.07 -16.79
C PHE A 163 -0.63 12.97 -15.79
N ALA A 164 -0.25 13.12 -14.53
CA ALA A 164 -0.54 12.13 -13.49
C ALA A 164 -2.05 12.07 -13.16
N SER A 165 -2.74 13.22 -13.19
CA SER A 165 -4.19 13.32 -12.97
C SER A 165 -5.01 12.80 -14.16
N CYS A 166 -4.42 12.74 -15.35
CA CYS A 166 -5.07 12.19 -16.56
C CYS A 166 -4.81 10.71 -16.78
N THR A 167 -3.77 10.14 -16.17
CA THR A 167 -3.34 8.75 -16.46
C THR A 167 -3.49 7.82 -15.27
N GLY A 168 -3.58 8.33 -14.07
CA GLY A 168 -3.73 7.55 -12.84
C GLY A 168 -2.59 6.56 -12.59
N LEU A 169 -1.38 6.79 -13.12
CA LEU A 169 -0.24 5.89 -12.99
C LEU A 169 0.39 5.93 -11.59
N ARG A 170 0.97 4.82 -11.16
CA ARG A 170 1.77 4.75 -9.92
C ARG A 170 3.16 5.33 -10.16
N ASN A 171 3.73 6.03 -9.16
CA ASN A 171 5.02 6.69 -9.29
C ASN A 171 6.14 5.78 -9.88
N LYS A 172 6.86 5.07 -9.02
CA LYS A 172 8.12 4.38 -9.40
C LYS A 172 7.95 3.20 -10.35
N LYS A 173 6.83 2.51 -10.30
CA LYS A 173 6.60 1.25 -11.02
C LYS A 173 5.91 1.43 -12.37
N GLU A 174 5.32 2.60 -12.61
CA GLU A 174 4.57 2.88 -13.82
C GLU A 174 5.02 4.22 -14.41
N LEU A 175 4.72 5.36 -13.79
CA LEU A 175 5.00 6.70 -14.32
C LEU A 175 6.48 6.91 -14.72
N GLN A 176 7.42 6.41 -13.90
CA GLN A 176 8.86 6.51 -14.19
C GLN A 176 9.38 5.39 -15.12
N GLN A 177 8.53 4.53 -15.62
CA GLN A 177 8.93 3.43 -16.51
C GLN A 177 8.32 3.52 -17.91
N ILE A 178 7.25 4.32 -18.08
CA ILE A 178 6.59 4.46 -19.38
C ILE A 178 7.48 5.20 -20.36
N ARG A 179 7.36 4.77 -21.63
CA ARG A 179 7.99 5.38 -22.79
C ARG A 179 6.92 5.96 -23.71
N GLY A 180 7.27 6.85 -24.60
CA GLY A 180 6.32 7.37 -25.57
C GLY A 180 5.70 6.28 -26.44
N THR A 181 6.45 5.22 -26.72
CA THR A 181 5.98 4.02 -27.46
C THR A 181 4.91 3.21 -26.75
N ASP A 182 4.66 3.46 -25.45
CA ASP A 182 3.59 2.78 -24.71
C ASP A 182 2.21 3.43 -24.93
N LEU A 183 2.14 4.53 -25.70
CA LEU A 183 0.89 5.16 -26.08
C LEU A 183 0.14 4.27 -27.08
N ILE A 184 -1.14 4.06 -26.83
CA ILE A 184 -2.06 3.32 -27.70
C ILE A 184 -3.18 4.25 -28.11
N GLU A 185 -3.36 4.43 -29.42
CA GLU A 185 -4.54 5.06 -30.01
C GLU A 185 -5.60 3.97 -30.25
N ARG A 186 -6.79 4.18 -29.73
CA ARG A 186 -7.89 3.23 -29.82
C ARG A 186 -8.75 3.51 -31.06
N PRO A 187 -9.50 2.52 -31.58
CA PRO A 187 -10.35 2.70 -32.76
C PRO A 187 -11.43 3.79 -32.60
N ASP A 188 -11.83 4.10 -31.38
CA ASP A 188 -12.80 5.15 -31.03
C ASP A 188 -12.17 6.56 -30.93
N GLY A 189 -10.88 6.69 -31.23
CA GLY A 189 -10.13 7.94 -31.13
C GLY A 189 -9.69 8.29 -29.68
N SER A 190 -10.00 7.46 -28.69
CA SER A 190 -9.48 7.62 -27.34
C SER A 190 -8.05 7.10 -27.23
N TYR A 191 -7.36 7.46 -26.15
CA TYR A 191 -5.98 7.04 -25.90
C TYR A 191 -5.85 6.25 -24.60
N SER A 192 -4.95 5.29 -24.61
CA SER A 192 -4.53 4.59 -23.41
C SER A 192 -3.01 4.41 -23.36
N ILE A 193 -2.50 4.06 -22.20
CA ILE A 193 -1.07 3.79 -21.98
C ILE A 193 -0.92 2.34 -21.55
N ALA A 194 -0.10 1.59 -22.27
CA ALA A 194 0.31 0.24 -21.92
C ALA A 194 1.18 0.26 -20.66
N VAL A 195 0.79 -0.47 -19.62
CA VAL A 195 1.46 -0.41 -18.33
C VAL A 195 1.68 -1.81 -17.77
N THR A 196 2.92 -2.11 -17.38
CA THR A 196 3.23 -3.28 -16.57
C THR A 196 3.30 -2.88 -15.10
N GLY A 197 2.25 -3.17 -14.36
CA GLY A 197 2.09 -2.78 -12.97
C GLY A 197 2.78 -3.70 -11.97
N LYS A 198 2.47 -3.49 -10.68
CA LYS A 198 2.99 -4.31 -9.58
C LYS A 198 2.66 -5.79 -9.79
N GLY A 199 3.69 -6.64 -9.74
CA GLY A 199 3.55 -8.09 -9.93
C GLY A 199 3.53 -8.53 -11.39
N GLY A 200 4.01 -7.68 -12.33
CA GLY A 200 4.11 -8.00 -13.75
C GLY A 200 2.77 -8.02 -14.48
N LYS A 201 1.71 -7.45 -13.89
CA LYS A 201 0.38 -7.41 -14.52
C LYS A 201 0.33 -6.32 -15.56
N TYR A 202 0.08 -6.69 -16.80
CA TYR A 202 -0.25 -5.79 -17.90
C TYR A 202 -1.65 -5.21 -17.72
N ARG A 203 -1.80 -3.93 -18.07
CA ARG A 203 -3.08 -3.25 -18.29
C ARG A 203 -2.88 -2.09 -19.25
N GLU A 204 -3.97 -1.64 -19.81
CA GLU A 204 -4.04 -0.37 -20.50
C GLU A 204 -4.76 0.62 -19.59
N SER A 205 -4.14 1.75 -19.30
CA SER A 205 -4.74 2.82 -18.50
C SER A 205 -5.27 3.89 -19.45
N VAL A 206 -6.57 4.12 -19.44
CA VAL A 206 -7.21 5.15 -20.29
C VAL A 206 -6.68 6.52 -19.91
N VAL A 207 -6.34 7.34 -20.92
CA VAL A 207 -6.03 8.76 -20.73
C VAL A 207 -7.36 9.51 -20.61
N TYR A 208 -7.64 10.07 -19.43
CA TYR A 208 -8.93 10.69 -19.14
C TYR A 208 -8.75 12.11 -18.59
N GLY A 209 -9.39 13.08 -19.24
CA GLY A 209 -9.31 14.50 -18.88
C GLY A 209 -10.08 15.36 -19.86
N SER A 210 -9.90 16.69 -19.81
CA SER A 210 -10.41 17.58 -20.86
C SER A 210 -9.68 17.29 -22.19
N PRO A 211 -10.25 17.70 -23.33
CA PRO A 211 -9.59 17.54 -24.63
C PRO A 211 -8.17 18.13 -24.68
N GLU A 212 -7.95 19.25 -23.99
CA GLU A 212 -6.65 19.93 -23.92
C GLU A 212 -5.66 19.11 -23.06
N GLU A 213 -6.12 18.60 -21.91
CA GLU A 213 -5.30 17.76 -21.03
C GLU A 213 -4.90 16.44 -21.72
N VAL A 214 -5.85 15.79 -22.40
CA VAL A 214 -5.60 14.57 -23.19
C VAL A 214 -4.58 14.85 -24.30
N ARG A 215 -4.74 15.95 -25.04
CA ARG A 215 -3.79 16.35 -26.09
C ARG A 215 -2.40 16.57 -25.52
N ALA A 216 -2.26 17.27 -24.39
CA ALA A 216 -0.97 17.52 -23.75
C ALA A 216 -0.28 16.20 -23.32
N VAL A 217 -1.03 15.21 -22.82
CA VAL A 217 -0.52 13.87 -22.51
C VAL A 217 -0.01 13.18 -23.78
N VAL A 218 -0.81 13.18 -24.84
CA VAL A 218 -0.49 12.55 -26.13
C VAL A 218 0.75 13.19 -26.77
N ASP A 219 0.81 14.52 -26.83
CA ASP A 219 1.93 15.25 -27.39
C ASP A 219 3.23 14.96 -26.62
N ARG A 220 3.16 14.93 -25.29
CA ARG A 220 4.31 14.56 -24.46
C ARG A 220 4.76 13.12 -24.69
N MET A 221 3.84 12.18 -24.81
CA MET A 221 4.16 10.77 -25.11
C MET A 221 4.82 10.66 -26.50
N LYS A 222 4.24 11.30 -27.52
CA LYS A 222 4.80 11.31 -28.88
C LYS A 222 6.19 11.95 -28.93
N ALA A 223 6.39 13.06 -28.23
CA ALA A 223 7.69 13.74 -28.15
C ALA A 223 8.77 12.87 -27.47
N ALA A 224 8.41 12.04 -26.49
CA ALA A 224 9.35 11.15 -25.82
C ALA A 224 9.80 9.98 -26.72
N GLY A 225 8.97 9.52 -27.66
CA GLY A 225 9.31 8.40 -28.54
C GLY A 225 9.74 7.15 -27.76
N SER A 226 10.95 6.66 -28.00
CA SER A 226 11.50 5.51 -27.29
C SER A 226 12.11 5.84 -25.91
N ALA A 227 12.21 7.13 -25.55
CA ALA A 227 12.73 7.56 -24.27
C ALA A 227 11.68 7.46 -23.16
N LEU A 228 12.14 7.51 -21.91
CA LEU A 228 11.25 7.63 -20.76
C LEU A 228 10.53 8.97 -20.75
N VAL A 229 9.22 8.96 -20.56
CA VAL A 229 8.39 10.18 -20.52
C VAL A 229 8.70 11.02 -19.28
N TRP A 230 8.92 10.35 -18.14
CA TRP A 230 9.23 10.96 -16.85
C TRP A 230 10.43 10.27 -16.19
N PRO A 231 11.67 10.50 -16.66
CA PRO A 231 12.86 9.88 -16.06
C PRO A 231 13.05 10.29 -14.60
N HIS A 232 12.60 11.48 -14.24
CA HIS A 232 12.64 12.03 -12.90
C HIS A 232 11.28 12.55 -12.46
N VAL A 233 10.86 12.10 -11.27
CA VAL A 233 9.67 12.63 -10.60
C VAL A 233 10.12 13.15 -9.23
N HIS A 234 9.80 14.40 -8.93
CA HIS A 234 10.16 15.03 -7.66
C HIS A 234 9.65 14.21 -6.48
N THR A 235 10.49 13.97 -5.49
CA THR A 235 10.17 13.06 -4.37
C THR A 235 9.02 13.55 -3.49
N ALA A 236 8.76 14.86 -3.46
CA ALA A 236 7.65 15.47 -2.74
C ALA A 236 6.36 15.56 -3.56
N ALA A 237 6.36 15.17 -4.86
CA ALA A 237 5.15 15.10 -5.68
C ALA A 237 4.21 14.03 -5.13
N ASP A 238 2.98 14.41 -4.79
CA ASP A 238 1.96 13.47 -4.29
C ASP A 238 1.23 12.77 -5.44
N ILE A 239 1.95 11.91 -6.16
CA ILE A 239 1.40 11.12 -7.27
C ILE A 239 0.17 10.30 -6.83
N HIS A 240 0.08 9.95 -5.55
CA HIS A 240 -1.09 9.22 -5.06
C HIS A 240 -2.35 10.11 -5.00
N ALA A 241 -2.19 11.39 -4.68
CA ALA A 241 -3.29 12.35 -4.73
C ALA A 241 -3.77 12.59 -6.16
N TYR A 242 -2.86 12.77 -7.13
CA TYR A 242 -3.23 12.92 -8.55
C TYR A 242 -3.91 11.68 -9.11
N ARG A 243 -3.46 10.51 -8.70
CA ARG A 243 -4.13 9.25 -9.04
C ARG A 243 -5.53 9.14 -8.39
N ALA A 244 -5.74 9.72 -7.21
CA ALA A 244 -7.07 9.79 -6.59
C ALA A 244 -7.98 10.78 -7.34
N GLU A 245 -7.41 11.85 -7.86
CA GLU A 245 -8.12 12.80 -8.72
C GLU A 245 -8.57 12.14 -10.03
N TYR A 246 -7.67 11.43 -10.72
CA TYR A 246 -8.04 10.59 -11.88
C TYR A 246 -9.20 9.66 -11.58
N ALA A 247 -9.11 8.90 -10.48
CA ALA A 247 -10.16 7.97 -10.10
C ALA A 247 -11.51 8.64 -9.84
N SER A 248 -11.48 9.82 -9.24
CA SER A 248 -12.68 10.58 -8.95
C SER A 248 -13.30 11.22 -10.19
N ARG A 249 -12.48 11.81 -11.07
CA ARG A 249 -12.94 12.35 -12.36
C ARG A 249 -13.62 11.26 -13.17
N MET A 250 -12.97 10.11 -13.30
CA MET A 250 -13.49 8.98 -14.06
C MET A 250 -14.77 8.42 -13.42
N TYR A 251 -14.79 8.22 -12.10
CA TYR A 251 -15.97 7.74 -11.40
C TYR A 251 -17.16 8.69 -11.61
N ASN A 252 -16.99 9.99 -11.40
CA ASN A 252 -18.06 10.98 -11.51
C ASN A 252 -18.63 11.08 -12.94
N ALA A 253 -17.82 10.76 -13.96
CA ALA A 253 -18.28 10.80 -15.35
C ALA A 253 -19.15 9.61 -15.75
N ILE A 254 -18.94 8.45 -15.15
CA ILE A 254 -19.60 7.20 -15.56
C ILE A 254 -20.59 6.65 -14.51
N ALA A 255 -20.56 7.18 -13.28
CA ALA A 255 -21.41 6.69 -12.20
C ALA A 255 -22.86 7.17 -12.38
N ARG A 256 -23.79 6.24 -12.24
CA ARG A 256 -25.20 6.50 -12.11
C ARG A 256 -25.50 6.92 -10.66
N ASP A 257 -26.61 7.59 -10.42
CA ASP A 257 -27.04 7.94 -9.06
C ASP A 257 -27.31 6.66 -8.24
N PRO A 258 -26.54 6.39 -7.18
CA PRO A 258 -26.71 5.20 -6.36
C PRO A 258 -28.09 5.09 -5.71
N ALA A 259 -28.81 6.21 -5.49
CA ALA A 259 -30.13 6.20 -4.91
C ALA A 259 -31.17 5.55 -5.83
N THR A 260 -30.96 5.63 -7.14
CA THR A 260 -31.89 5.08 -8.16
C THR A 260 -31.59 3.62 -8.53
N LEU A 261 -30.41 3.09 -8.14
CA LEU A 261 -29.98 1.75 -8.54
C LEU A 261 -30.64 0.67 -7.69
N PRO A 262 -30.85 -0.54 -8.26
CA PRO A 262 -31.22 -1.72 -7.48
C PRO A 262 -30.16 -2.07 -6.41
N PRO A 263 -30.54 -2.71 -5.28
CA PRO A 263 -29.59 -3.06 -4.22
C PRO A 263 -28.39 -3.88 -4.69
N GLY A 264 -28.54 -4.76 -5.67
CA GLY A 264 -27.48 -5.59 -6.25
C GLY A 264 -26.42 -4.81 -7.03
N GLU A 265 -26.78 -3.63 -7.56
CA GLU A 265 -25.89 -2.75 -8.33
C GLU A 265 -25.22 -1.69 -7.46
N ARG A 266 -25.60 -1.56 -6.20
CA ARG A 266 -24.99 -0.66 -5.24
C ARG A 266 -23.79 -1.31 -4.55
N TYR A 267 -22.75 -0.54 -4.31
CA TYR A 267 -21.69 -0.87 -3.38
C TYR A 267 -21.97 -0.16 -2.05
N CYS A 268 -22.36 -0.93 -1.02
CA CYS A 268 -22.61 -0.38 0.31
C CYS A 268 -21.31 -0.38 1.13
N CYS A 269 -20.94 0.79 1.66
CA CYS A 269 -19.77 0.93 2.52
C CYS A 269 -20.02 0.35 3.91
N ARG A 270 -18.92 -0.03 4.57
CA ARG A 270 -18.92 -0.57 5.94
C ARG A 270 -17.99 0.24 6.84
N GLY A 271 -18.11 0.05 8.16
CA GLY A 271 -17.28 0.75 9.15
C GLY A 271 -17.55 2.25 9.14
N GLU A 272 -16.49 3.07 9.16
CA GLU A 272 -16.59 4.55 9.21
C GLU A 272 -17.35 5.19 8.04
N MET A 273 -17.51 4.48 6.94
CA MET A 273 -18.27 4.94 5.76
C MET A 273 -19.66 4.27 5.66
N ALA A 274 -20.11 3.59 6.68
CA ALA A 274 -21.43 2.96 6.68
C ALA A 274 -22.53 3.99 6.32
N GLY A 275 -23.49 3.57 5.49
CA GLY A 275 -24.53 4.44 4.96
C GLY A 275 -24.18 5.17 3.66
N GLN A 276 -22.93 5.16 3.20
CA GLN A 276 -22.55 5.65 1.87
C GLN A 276 -22.68 4.54 0.83
N TRP A 277 -23.21 4.92 -0.32
CA TRP A 277 -23.43 4.02 -1.45
C TRP A 277 -22.76 4.56 -2.71
N PHE A 278 -22.35 3.65 -3.55
CA PHE A 278 -21.69 3.95 -4.82
C PHE A 278 -22.23 3.03 -5.93
N ASP A 279 -22.15 3.48 -7.18
CA ASP A 279 -22.41 2.62 -8.34
C ASP A 279 -21.30 1.55 -8.44
N ARG A 280 -21.69 0.29 -8.25
CA ARG A 280 -20.75 -0.85 -8.27
C ARG A 280 -20.08 -1.03 -9.63
N ALA A 281 -20.80 -0.83 -10.74
CA ALA A 281 -20.26 -0.99 -12.09
C ALA A 281 -19.20 0.07 -12.36
N ALA A 282 -19.47 1.33 -12.06
CA ALA A 282 -18.52 2.44 -12.18
C ALA A 282 -17.28 2.23 -11.30
N LEU A 283 -17.46 1.79 -10.05
CA LEU A 283 -16.32 1.44 -9.18
C LEU A 283 -15.44 0.32 -9.76
N MET A 284 -16.04 -0.70 -10.37
CA MET A 284 -15.27 -1.80 -10.96
C MET A 284 -14.50 -1.34 -12.20
N GLU A 285 -15.08 -0.46 -13.01
CA GLU A 285 -14.38 0.11 -14.16
C GLU A 285 -13.17 0.92 -13.72
N VAL A 286 -13.36 1.89 -12.83
CA VAL A 286 -12.26 2.67 -12.25
C VAL A 286 -11.22 1.75 -11.55
N SER A 287 -11.68 0.68 -10.90
CA SER A 287 -10.79 -0.28 -10.26
C SER A 287 -9.87 -0.98 -11.26
N LYS A 288 -10.38 -1.37 -12.42
CA LYS A 288 -9.60 -1.99 -13.51
C LYS A 288 -8.56 -1.02 -14.06
N GLU A 289 -8.97 0.21 -14.37
CA GLU A 289 -8.09 1.27 -14.86
C GLU A 289 -6.93 1.56 -13.89
N LEU A 290 -7.19 1.49 -12.60
CA LEU A 290 -6.19 1.59 -11.57
C LEU A 290 -5.37 0.30 -11.35
N GLY A 291 -5.61 -0.76 -12.12
CA GLY A 291 -4.95 -2.07 -11.93
C GLY A 291 -5.31 -2.77 -10.63
N HIS A 292 -6.55 -2.59 -10.20
CA HIS A 292 -7.16 -3.31 -9.08
C HIS A 292 -8.29 -4.21 -9.60
N ALA A 293 -8.84 -5.07 -8.75
CA ALA A 293 -9.95 -5.95 -9.10
C ALA A 293 -11.06 -5.92 -8.03
N ARG A 294 -11.19 -4.80 -7.32
CA ARG A 294 -12.09 -4.70 -6.17
C ARG A 294 -12.59 -3.27 -5.94
N CYS A 295 -13.90 -3.10 -5.79
CA CYS A 295 -14.53 -1.80 -5.49
C CYS A 295 -14.02 -1.15 -4.20
N ASN A 296 -13.83 -1.95 -3.14
CA ASN A 296 -13.42 -1.42 -1.84
C ASN A 296 -12.08 -0.68 -1.86
N VAL A 297 -11.19 -0.99 -2.79
CA VAL A 297 -9.91 -0.30 -2.94
C VAL A 297 -10.13 1.12 -3.47
N VAL A 298 -11.02 1.27 -4.46
CA VAL A 298 -11.35 2.58 -5.03
C VAL A 298 -11.96 3.48 -3.96
N VAL A 299 -13.00 3.01 -3.30
CA VAL A 299 -13.67 3.75 -2.23
C VAL A 299 -12.70 4.10 -1.11
N SER A 300 -11.96 3.10 -0.57
CA SER A 300 -11.12 3.30 0.62
C SER A 300 -9.88 4.15 0.37
N HIS A 301 -9.38 4.19 -0.86
CA HIS A 301 -8.09 4.78 -1.17
C HIS A 301 -8.15 6.00 -2.08
N TYR A 302 -9.23 6.19 -2.82
CA TYR A 302 -9.31 7.22 -3.84
C TYR A 302 -10.53 8.14 -3.70
N LEU A 303 -11.73 7.62 -3.33
CA LEU A 303 -12.97 8.41 -3.30
C LEU A 303 -13.42 8.88 -1.91
N TRP A 304 -12.90 8.33 -0.83
CA TRP A 304 -13.45 8.48 0.52
C TRP A 304 -13.49 9.91 1.09
N ARG A 305 -12.95 10.86 0.40
CA ARG A 305 -12.89 12.28 0.82
C ARG A 305 -13.68 13.23 -0.05
N ARG A 306 -14.56 12.72 -0.86
CA ARG A 306 -15.40 13.57 -1.69
C ARG A 306 -16.87 13.40 -1.38
#